data_91e5780eb06c46ae8a094c4ed3cf1225
#
_entry.id   91e5780eb06c46ae8a094c4ed3cf1225
#
_cell.length_a   1.000
_cell.length_b   1.000
_cell.length_c   1.000
_cell.angle_alpha   90.00
_cell.angle_beta   90.00
_cell.angle_gamma   90.00
#
_symmetry.space_group_name_H-M   'P 1'
#
loop_
_entity.id
_entity.type
_entity.pdbx_description
1 polymer ?
#
loop_
_entity_poly.entity_id
_entity_poly.type
_entity_poly.pdbx_seq_one_letter_code
_entity_poly.pdbx_strand_id
1 'polypeptide(L)'
;ALALSKSGPLGIDIEQYGKKVHRVAERFVRSDESVCPYQGDDTWSLLLHWSAKEAVYKRMEHPDADLCKLRLLPFVPQRQGTFCVQEEMTALRRQFDVGYQIHSDFVLTWTLT
;
A
#
# COMPACT_ATOMS: atom_id res chain seq x y z
N ALA A 1 -13.75 2.93 9.12
CA ALA A 1 -13.45 1.98 8.67
C ALA A 1 -14.27 0.98 8.28
N LEU A 2 -14.60 0.60 7.59
CA LEU A 2 -15.11 -0.05 7.28
C LEU A 2 -15.23 -0.84 6.18
N ALA A 3 -14.16 -1.20 5.59
CA ALA A 3 -14.07 -2.15 4.53
C ALA A 3 -14.19 -3.55 5.11
N LEU A 4 -15.26 -3.77 5.78
CA LEU A 4 -15.47 -5.07 6.40
C LEU A 4 -16.10 -6.00 5.39
N SER A 5 -15.42 -7.08 5.12
CA SER A 5 -15.98 -8.17 4.33
C SER A 5 -16.37 -9.30 5.26
N LYS A 6 -17.53 -9.88 5.01
CA LYS A 6 -17.95 -11.06 5.75
C LYS A 6 -17.48 -12.35 5.10
N SER A 7 -16.87 -12.26 3.94
CA SER A 7 -16.59 -13.45 3.13
C SER A 7 -15.11 -13.72 2.92
N GLY A 8 -14.28 -13.46 3.89
CA GLY A 8 -12.89 -13.83 3.80
C GLY A 8 -11.97 -12.82 4.44
N PRO A 9 -10.66 -13.11 4.50
CA PRO A 9 -9.70 -12.23 5.12
C PRO A 9 -9.56 -10.93 4.33
N LEU A 10 -9.43 -9.83 5.08
CA LEU A 10 -9.13 -8.53 4.53
C LEU A 10 -7.78 -8.08 5.03
N GLY A 11 -7.03 -7.41 4.16
CA GLY A 11 -5.86 -6.67 4.60
C GLY A 11 -6.26 -5.23 4.86
N ILE A 12 -5.99 -4.75 6.05
CA ILE A 12 -6.22 -3.37 6.43
C ILE A 12 -4.96 -2.87 7.10
N ASP A 13 -4.56 -1.65 6.79
CA ASP A 13 -3.40 -1.05 7.42
C ASP A 13 -3.61 0.45 7.59
N ILE A 14 -3.08 0.99 8.67
CA ILE A 14 -3.13 2.40 8.97
C ILE A 14 -1.73 2.85 9.37
N GLU A 15 -1.25 3.95 8.79
CA GLU A 15 0.08 4.48 9.07
C GLU A 15 -0.02 5.96 9.39
N GLN A 16 0.57 6.34 10.51
CA GLN A 16 0.57 7.71 10.93
C GLN A 16 1.59 8.54 10.15
N TYR A 17 1.25 9.79 9.83
CA TYR A 17 2.18 10.68 9.14
C TYR A 17 3.45 10.87 9.95
N GLY A 18 4.57 10.78 9.28
CA GLY A 18 5.88 11.03 9.88
C GLY A 18 6.98 10.87 8.86
N LYS A 19 8.05 11.62 9.02
CA LYS A 19 9.18 11.61 8.07
C LYS A 19 10.07 10.38 8.20
N LYS A 20 9.84 9.54 9.19
CA LYS A 20 10.62 8.33 9.42
C LYS A 20 10.57 7.37 8.22
N VAL A 21 9.46 7.38 7.49
CA VAL A 21 9.29 6.53 6.31
C VAL A 21 10.36 6.78 5.25
N HIS A 22 10.89 8.00 5.17
CA HIS A 22 11.96 8.31 4.21
C HIS A 22 13.24 7.52 4.47
N ARG A 23 13.53 7.23 5.74
CA ARG A 23 14.75 6.52 6.11
C ARG A 23 14.74 5.06 5.70
N VAL A 24 13.56 4.49 5.56
CA VAL A 24 13.41 3.06 5.29
C VAL A 24 12.79 2.80 3.91
N ALA A 25 12.58 3.85 3.13
CA ALA A 25 11.88 3.76 1.84
C ALA A 25 12.49 2.69 0.92
N GLU A 26 13.81 2.60 0.85
CA GLU A 26 14.48 1.63 -0.02
C GLU A 26 14.23 0.18 0.38
N ARG A 27 13.68 -0.06 1.57
CA ARG A 27 13.33 -1.40 2.01
C ARG A 27 12.03 -1.90 1.41
N PHE A 28 11.20 -1.00 0.87
CA PHE A 28 9.89 -1.39 0.35
C PHE A 28 9.53 -0.74 -0.99
N VAL A 29 10.20 0.34 -1.39
CA VAL A 29 9.96 0.96 -2.69
C VAL A 29 10.92 0.37 -3.71
N ARG A 30 10.37 -0.10 -4.82
CA ARG A 30 11.15 -0.71 -5.89
C ARG A 30 11.59 0.38 -6.89
N SER A 31 12.68 0.10 -7.60
CA SER A 31 13.17 1.02 -8.63
C SER A 31 12.19 1.17 -9.81
N ASP A 32 11.29 0.21 -9.99
CA ASP A 32 10.29 0.25 -11.06
C ASP A 32 8.95 0.84 -10.60
N GLU A 33 8.91 1.41 -9.41
CA GLU A 33 7.72 2.08 -8.90
C GLU A 33 7.88 3.59 -8.99
N SER A 34 6.74 4.29 -9.12
CA SER A 34 6.70 5.75 -9.12
C SER A 34 6.24 6.24 -7.77
N VAL A 35 6.90 7.27 -7.25
CA VAL A 35 6.47 7.93 -6.03
C VAL A 35 6.07 9.35 -6.43
N CYS A 36 4.77 9.62 -6.46
CA CYS A 36 4.24 10.94 -6.81
C CYS A 36 3.83 11.68 -5.55
N PRO A 37 4.21 12.96 -5.40
CA PRO A 37 3.85 13.71 -4.21
C PRO A 37 2.35 13.98 -4.12
N TYR A 38 1.86 14.15 -2.91
CA TYR A 38 0.51 14.61 -2.64
C TYR A 38 0.65 15.94 -1.89
N GLN A 39 0.07 16.99 -2.45
CA GLN A 39 0.19 18.35 -1.91
C GLN A 39 1.64 18.76 -1.70
N GLY A 40 2.50 18.39 -2.66
CA GLY A 40 3.90 18.75 -2.62
C GLY A 40 4.75 17.96 -1.64
N ASP A 41 4.24 16.87 -1.08
CA ASP A 41 4.95 16.10 -0.06
C ASP A 41 4.98 14.62 -0.44
N ASP A 42 6.20 14.10 -0.65
CA ASP A 42 6.41 12.68 -0.99
C ASP A 42 6.09 11.75 0.18
N THR A 43 6.07 12.26 1.40
CA THR A 43 5.80 11.43 2.58
C THR A 43 4.48 10.69 2.45
N TRP A 44 3.46 11.35 1.95
CA TRP A 44 2.15 10.71 1.78
C TRP A 44 2.20 9.54 0.83
N SER A 45 2.91 9.69 -0.27
CA SER A 45 3.05 8.62 -1.26
C SER A 45 3.84 7.46 -0.69
N LEU A 46 4.91 7.74 0.03
CA LEU A 46 5.70 6.68 0.67
C LEU A 46 4.88 5.93 1.70
N LEU A 47 4.06 6.65 2.48
CA LEU A 47 3.17 6.00 3.44
C LEU A 47 2.13 5.13 2.76
N LEU A 48 1.60 5.57 1.61
CA LEU A 48 0.67 4.75 0.84
C LEU A 48 1.34 3.48 0.32
N HIS A 49 2.58 3.58 -0.17
CA HIS A 49 3.33 2.39 -0.58
C HIS A 49 3.50 1.42 0.58
N TRP A 50 3.95 1.92 1.72
CA TRP A 50 4.15 1.10 2.90
C TRP A 50 2.84 0.45 3.35
N SER A 51 1.83 1.27 3.55
CA SER A 51 0.54 0.82 4.07
C SER A 51 -0.14 -0.18 3.14
N ALA A 52 -0.13 0.09 1.83
CA ALA A 52 -0.74 -0.82 0.86
C ALA A 52 -0.05 -2.17 0.83
N LYS A 53 1.28 -2.16 0.91
CA LYS A 53 2.04 -3.42 0.90
C LYS A 53 1.80 -4.23 2.16
N GLU A 54 1.67 -3.56 3.31
CA GLU A 54 1.30 -4.23 4.55
C GLU A 54 -0.10 -4.83 4.45
N ALA A 55 -1.04 -4.07 3.91
CA ALA A 55 -2.43 -4.55 3.76
C ALA A 55 -2.50 -5.77 2.84
N VAL A 56 -1.81 -5.71 1.70
CA VAL A 56 -1.79 -6.83 0.75
C VAL A 56 -1.09 -8.04 1.36
N TYR A 57 0.02 -7.81 2.05
CA TYR A 57 0.73 -8.90 2.71
C TYR A 57 -0.16 -9.62 3.72
N LYS A 58 -0.88 -8.86 4.54
CA LYS A 58 -1.84 -9.44 5.49
C LYS A 58 -2.92 -10.23 4.78
N ARG A 59 -3.40 -9.73 3.64
CA ARG A 59 -4.43 -10.40 2.84
C ARG A 59 -3.94 -11.71 2.26
N MET A 60 -2.68 -11.75 1.83
CA MET A 60 -2.10 -12.93 1.20
C MET A 60 -1.80 -14.05 2.19
N GLU A 61 -1.56 -13.69 3.44
CA GLU A 61 -1.16 -14.64 4.48
C GLU A 61 0.08 -15.46 4.08
N HIS A 62 0.96 -14.83 3.29
CA HIS A 62 2.17 -15.50 2.83
C HIS A 62 3.22 -15.51 3.94
N PRO A 63 3.97 -16.63 4.12
CA PRO A 63 4.95 -16.72 5.21
C PRO A 63 6.16 -15.81 5.06
N ASP A 64 6.51 -15.42 3.84
CA ASP A 64 7.68 -14.59 3.57
C ASP A 64 7.28 -13.13 3.41
N ALA A 65 7.66 -12.32 4.37
CA ALA A 65 7.32 -10.90 4.40
C ALA A 65 8.37 -10.08 3.66
N ASP A 66 8.34 -10.08 2.35
CA ASP A 66 9.24 -9.23 1.57
C ASP A 66 8.41 -8.21 0.81
N LEU A 67 8.32 -7.01 1.36
CA LEU A 67 7.50 -5.94 0.78
C LEU A 67 8.07 -5.46 -0.57
N CYS A 68 9.34 -5.71 -0.86
CA CYS A 68 9.91 -5.39 -2.16
C CYS A 68 9.39 -6.30 -3.27
N LYS A 69 8.72 -7.37 -2.92
CA LYS A 69 8.07 -8.24 -3.91
C LYS A 69 6.61 -7.88 -4.15
N LEU A 70 6.19 -6.72 -3.68
CA LEU A 70 4.88 -6.15 -3.98
C LEU A 70 5.12 -4.85 -4.72
N ARG A 71 4.43 -4.67 -5.84
CA ARG A 71 4.61 -3.52 -6.71
C ARG A 71 3.29 -2.77 -6.88
N LEU A 72 3.28 -1.50 -6.54
CA LEU A 72 2.15 -0.64 -6.83
C LEU A 72 2.24 -0.20 -8.29
N LEU A 73 1.15 -0.40 -9.02
CA LEU A 73 1.06 0.16 -10.36
C LEU A 73 0.93 1.67 -10.27
N PRO A 74 1.39 2.41 -11.29
CA PRO A 74 1.41 3.87 -11.22
C PRO A 74 0.05 4.47 -10.88
N PHE A 75 0.06 5.45 -10.00
CA PHE A 75 -1.15 6.19 -9.63
C PHE A 75 -0.74 7.57 -9.14
N VAL A 76 -1.69 8.49 -9.18
CA VAL A 76 -1.50 9.84 -8.66
C VAL A 76 -2.31 9.94 -7.38
N PRO A 77 -1.65 10.17 -6.22
CA PRO A 77 -2.37 10.23 -4.95
C PRO A 77 -3.41 11.34 -4.93
N GLN A 78 -4.55 11.03 -4.36
CA GLN A 78 -5.62 11.96 -4.09
C GLN A 78 -6.07 11.74 -2.65
N ARG A 79 -7.06 12.50 -2.21
CA ARG A 79 -7.55 12.36 -0.86
C ARG A 79 -8.07 10.95 -0.58
N GLN A 80 -8.63 10.32 -1.60
CA GLN A 80 -9.09 8.94 -1.53
C GLN A 80 -9.14 8.38 -2.94
N GLY A 81 -9.09 7.07 -3.06
CA GLY A 81 -9.16 6.42 -4.35
C GLY A 81 -8.82 4.95 -4.25
N THR A 82 -8.42 4.39 -5.37
CA THR A 82 -7.99 3.00 -5.47
C THR A 82 -6.75 2.91 -6.34
N PHE A 83 -5.97 1.89 -6.11
CA PHE A 83 -4.87 1.53 -7.01
C PHE A 83 -4.67 0.01 -6.96
N CYS A 84 -3.80 -0.48 -7.82
CA CYS A 84 -3.56 -1.91 -7.95
C CYS A 84 -2.16 -2.26 -7.42
N VAL A 85 -2.07 -3.34 -6.68
CA VAL A 85 -0.80 -3.90 -6.20
C VAL A 85 -0.63 -5.27 -6.83
N GLN A 86 0.52 -5.51 -7.46
CA GLN A 86 0.84 -6.81 -8.05
C GLN A 86 1.88 -7.51 -7.18
N GLU A 87 1.59 -8.77 -6.82
CA GLU A 87 2.58 -9.54 -6.09
C GLU A 87 3.57 -10.20 -7.06
N GLU A 88 4.84 -10.17 -6.67
CA GLU A 88 5.92 -10.79 -7.42
C GLU A 88 6.49 -11.98 -6.64
N MET A 89 5.72 -12.51 -5.68
CA MET A 89 6.15 -13.61 -4.82
C MET A 89 5.87 -14.97 -5.44
N THR A 90 4.84 -15.06 -6.29
CA THR A 90 4.42 -16.32 -6.90
C THR A 90 4.39 -16.19 -8.41
N ALA A 91 4.35 -17.33 -9.09
CA ALA A 91 4.26 -17.35 -10.55
C ALA A 91 2.91 -16.81 -11.05
N LEU A 92 1.91 -16.75 -10.19
CA LEU A 92 0.59 -16.25 -10.56
C LEU A 92 0.57 -14.73 -10.75
N ARG A 93 1.45 -14.01 -10.08
CA ARG A 93 1.52 -12.56 -10.17
C ARG A 93 0.15 -11.93 -9.95
N ARG A 94 -0.51 -12.33 -8.88
CA ARG A 94 -1.87 -11.87 -8.59
C ARG A 94 -1.90 -10.37 -8.38
N GLN A 95 -3.01 -9.75 -8.77
CA GLN A 95 -3.23 -8.33 -8.58
C GLN A 95 -4.32 -8.12 -7.54
N PHE A 96 -4.12 -7.12 -6.69
CA PHE A 96 -5.05 -6.77 -5.64
C PHE A 96 -5.45 -5.33 -5.81
N ASP A 97 -6.75 -5.08 -5.82
CA ASP A 97 -7.25 -3.71 -5.78
C ASP A 97 -7.23 -3.24 -4.33
N VAL A 98 -6.68 -2.07 -4.12
CA VAL A 98 -6.52 -1.49 -2.78
C VAL A 98 -7.20 -0.13 -2.75
N GLY A 99 -8.10 0.05 -1.80
CA GLY A 99 -8.68 1.35 -1.53
C GLY A 99 -7.80 2.11 -0.54
N TYR A 100 -7.82 3.42 -0.63
CA TYR A 100 -7.04 4.23 0.30
C TYR A 100 -7.72 5.55 0.61
N GLN A 101 -7.36 6.10 1.77
CA GLN A 101 -7.73 7.43 2.19
C GLN A 101 -6.52 8.11 2.82
N ILE A 102 -6.35 9.40 2.52
CA ILE A 102 -5.35 10.24 3.17
C ILE A 102 -6.10 11.18 4.09
N HIS A 103 -5.78 11.12 5.37
CA HIS A 103 -6.35 11.99 6.38
C HIS A 103 -5.31 13.03 6.82
N SER A 104 -5.68 13.92 7.74
CA SER A 104 -4.80 15.02 8.14
C SER A 104 -3.47 14.55 8.75
N ASP A 105 -3.47 13.38 9.38
CA ASP A 105 -2.29 12.87 10.10
C ASP A 105 -2.03 11.38 9.91
N PHE A 106 -2.74 10.72 8.99
CA PHE A 106 -2.52 9.29 8.72
C PHE A 106 -3.06 8.89 7.35
N VAL A 107 -2.65 7.72 6.88
CA VAL A 107 -3.23 7.07 5.72
C VAL A 107 -3.88 5.76 6.16
N LEU A 108 -4.92 5.37 5.45
CA LEU A 108 -5.64 4.12 5.66
C LEU A 108 -5.70 3.39 4.33
N THR A 109 -5.36 2.11 4.31
CA THR A 109 -5.49 1.27 3.12
C THR A 109 -6.21 -0.03 3.46
N TRP A 110 -6.87 -0.59 2.47
CA TRP A 110 -7.56 -1.87 2.64
C TRP A 110 -7.66 -2.58 1.29
N THR A 111 -7.60 -3.90 1.31
CA THR A 111 -7.78 -4.69 0.09
C THR A 111 -9.26 -4.81 -0.23
N LEU A 112 -9.58 -4.67 -1.52
CA LEU A 112 -10.94 -4.78 -2.01
C LEU A 112 -11.27 -6.19 -2.50
N THR A 113 -10.25 -7.01 -2.70
CA THR A 113 -10.43 -8.37 -3.21
C THR A 113 -9.68 -9.41 -2.40
#